data_ab89fa73d29dcb6d4530248f24a5a115
#
_entry.id   ab89fa73d29dcb6d4530248f24a5a115
#
_cell.length_a   1.000
_cell.length_b   1.000
_cell.length_c   1.000
_cell.angle_alpha   90.00
_cell.angle_beta   90.00
_cell.angle_gamma   90.00
#
_symmetry.space_group_name_H-M   'P 1'
#
loop_
_entity.id
_entity.type
_entity.pdbx_description
1 polymer ?
#
loop_
_entity_poly.entity_id
_entity_poly.type
_entity_poly.pdbx_seq_one_letter_code
_entity_poly.pdbx_strand_id
1 'polypeptide(L)'
;MIGTRMARLALEYFHIEDADTYRDLIAFVECDRCLADAVVSVAHCHLGKRRLKWYDYGIMSASFYDIASGKAIRISQRQDVPRCPKGEDVVAFFNQFSDAELFHVHEVELPDFMEYDLPGKPRKTQICETCGERVHDGRGVEKNGHVYCKRCAGEHVYYVEGAELTAEQIAAGV
;
A
#
# COMPACT_ATOMS: atom_id res chain seq x y z
N MET A 1 12.74 -8.90 7.63
CA MET A 1 14.11 -8.55 7.14
C MET A 1 14.09 -7.99 5.73
N ILE A 2 13.69 -8.73 4.68
CA ILE A 2 13.74 -8.24 3.28
C ILE A 2 12.98 -6.92 3.13
N GLY A 3 11.73 -6.84 3.55
CA GLY A 3 10.95 -5.59 3.48
C GLY A 3 11.54 -4.43 4.29
N THR A 4 12.11 -4.71 5.46
CA THR A 4 12.80 -3.70 6.28
C THR A 4 14.00 -3.08 5.53
N ARG A 5 14.79 -3.92 4.85
CA ARG A 5 15.93 -3.46 4.06
C ARG A 5 15.50 -2.69 2.82
N MET A 6 14.44 -3.13 2.12
CA MET A 6 13.85 -2.38 1.00
C MET A 6 13.41 -0.99 1.43
N ALA A 7 12.67 -0.89 2.54
CA ALA A 7 12.20 0.41 3.04
C ALA A 7 13.36 1.32 3.45
N ARG A 8 14.38 0.76 4.15
CA ARG A 8 15.58 1.52 4.53
C ARG A 8 16.36 2.00 3.31
N LEU A 9 16.56 1.13 2.30
CA LEU A 9 17.25 1.49 1.06
C LEU A 9 16.54 2.63 0.32
N ALA A 10 15.20 2.64 0.34
CA ALA A 10 14.44 3.75 -0.23
C ALA A 10 14.64 5.06 0.54
N LEU A 11 14.63 5.02 1.89
CA LEU A 11 14.91 6.21 2.71
C LEU A 11 16.33 6.75 2.45
N GLU A 12 17.31 5.87 2.34
CA GLU A 12 18.70 6.23 2.01
C GLU A 12 18.81 6.87 0.61
N TYR A 13 18.13 6.30 -0.40
CA TYR A 13 18.12 6.83 -1.77
C TYR A 13 17.55 8.25 -1.85
N PHE A 14 16.46 8.52 -1.12
CA PHE A 14 15.83 9.84 -1.07
C PHE A 14 16.42 10.78 0.00
N HIS A 15 17.48 10.37 0.71
CA HIS A 15 18.12 11.14 1.79
C HIS A 15 17.12 11.53 2.90
N ILE A 16 16.21 10.64 3.25
CA ILE A 16 15.21 10.84 4.30
C ILE A 16 15.79 10.34 5.62
N GLU A 17 16.22 11.27 6.48
CA GLU A 17 16.82 10.97 7.78
C GLU A 17 15.76 10.61 8.84
N ASP A 18 14.60 11.26 8.79
CA ASP A 18 13.50 11.06 9.72
C ASP A 18 12.18 10.72 8.99
N ALA A 19 11.91 9.45 8.86
CA ALA A 19 10.69 8.95 8.23
C ALA A 19 9.42 9.29 9.03
N ASP A 20 9.53 9.52 10.35
CA ASP A 20 8.39 9.85 11.22
C ASP A 20 7.80 11.22 10.87
N THR A 21 8.63 12.18 10.53
CA THR A 21 8.22 13.54 10.21
C THR A 21 8.09 13.78 8.71
N TYR A 22 8.76 12.99 7.87
CA TYR A 22 8.69 13.14 6.42
C TYR A 22 7.33 12.70 5.88
N ARG A 23 6.64 13.58 5.15
CA ARG A 23 5.25 13.35 4.68
C ARG A 23 5.13 13.13 3.17
N ASP A 24 6.16 13.39 2.40
CA ASP A 24 6.13 13.38 0.94
C ASP A 24 6.52 12.03 0.31
N LEU A 25 6.83 11.00 1.13
CA LEU A 25 7.08 9.66 0.63
C LEU A 25 5.78 8.85 0.53
N ILE A 26 5.56 8.24 -0.64
CA ILE A 26 4.48 7.28 -0.91
C ILE A 26 5.10 5.94 -1.29
N ALA A 27 4.60 4.85 -0.73
CA ALA A 27 5.02 3.50 -1.05
C ALA A 27 3.90 2.74 -1.76
N PHE A 28 4.27 1.93 -2.73
CA PHE A 28 3.42 1.02 -3.48
C PHE A 28 3.96 -0.40 -3.26
N VAL A 29 3.22 -1.24 -2.54
CA VAL A 29 3.60 -2.63 -2.29
C VAL A 29 2.87 -3.56 -3.25
N GLU A 30 3.59 -4.56 -3.76
CA GLU A 30 3.07 -5.48 -4.77
C GLU A 30 2.63 -6.83 -4.20
N CYS A 31 2.59 -6.95 -2.87
CA CYS A 31 2.04 -8.10 -2.15
C CYS A 31 1.48 -7.70 -0.78
N ASP A 32 0.57 -8.51 -0.27
CA ASP A 32 -0.08 -8.41 1.04
C ASP A 32 0.65 -9.23 2.13
N ARG A 33 1.99 -9.25 2.09
CA ARG A 33 2.85 -9.99 3.02
C ARG A 33 3.54 -9.03 4.00
N CYS A 34 4.37 -9.57 4.87
CA CYS A 34 5.19 -8.84 5.84
C CYS A 34 6.04 -7.69 5.24
N LEU A 35 6.16 -7.62 3.91
CA LEU A 35 6.72 -6.46 3.22
C LEU A 35 5.90 -5.19 3.50
N ALA A 36 4.57 -5.28 3.44
CA ALA A 36 3.69 -4.14 3.69
C ALA A 36 3.85 -3.62 5.13
N ASP A 37 3.90 -4.55 6.12
CA ASP A 37 4.13 -4.20 7.53
C ASP A 37 5.50 -3.56 7.75
N ALA A 38 6.52 -4.06 7.07
CA ALA A 38 7.88 -3.50 7.15
C ALA A 38 7.94 -2.07 6.58
N VAL A 39 7.25 -1.81 5.47
CA VAL A 39 7.13 -0.46 4.88
C VAL A 39 6.41 0.49 5.84
N VAL A 40 5.32 0.02 6.48
CA VAL A 40 4.62 0.80 7.51
C VAL A 40 5.55 1.12 8.68
N SER A 41 6.30 0.13 9.16
CA SER A 41 7.13 0.27 10.37
C SER A 41 8.39 1.10 10.15
N VAL A 42 8.98 1.05 8.96
CA VAL A 42 10.29 1.68 8.67
C VAL A 42 10.13 2.99 7.93
N ALA A 43 9.30 3.04 6.89
CA ALA A 43 9.08 4.23 6.08
C ALA A 43 7.88 5.07 6.54
N HIS A 44 7.15 4.62 7.57
CA HIS A 44 5.95 5.27 8.13
C HIS A 44 4.89 5.62 7.07
N CYS A 45 4.87 4.85 5.97
CA CYS A 45 3.86 4.95 4.93
C CYS A 45 2.63 4.13 5.32
N HIS A 46 1.54 4.79 5.72
CA HIS A 46 0.32 4.15 6.20
C HIS A 46 -0.80 4.22 5.17
N LEU A 47 -1.59 3.14 5.06
CA LEU A 47 -2.76 3.08 4.16
C LEU A 47 -3.79 4.16 4.49
N GLY A 48 -4.15 4.32 5.77
CA GLY A 48 -5.12 5.33 6.23
C GLY A 48 -4.67 6.78 6.02
N LYS A 49 -3.37 7.03 5.86
CA LYS A 49 -2.80 8.33 5.47
C LYS A 49 -2.61 8.48 3.97
N ARG A 50 -3.06 7.50 3.18
CA ARG A 50 -2.94 7.43 1.72
C ARG A 50 -1.50 7.42 1.19
N ARG A 51 -0.53 7.14 2.05
CA ARG A 51 0.89 7.04 1.70
C ARG A 51 1.36 5.61 1.46
N LEU A 52 0.49 4.62 1.67
CA LEU A 52 0.69 3.24 1.25
C LEU A 52 -0.37 2.87 0.22
N LYS A 53 0.04 2.28 -0.89
CA LYS A 53 -0.83 1.72 -1.92
C LYS A 53 -0.52 0.23 -2.04
N TRP A 54 -1.53 -0.58 -2.29
CA TRP A 54 -1.38 -2.01 -2.50
C TRP A 54 -1.86 -2.39 -3.89
N TYR A 55 -1.03 -3.15 -4.57
CA TYR A 55 -1.33 -3.78 -5.85
C TYR A 55 -1.16 -5.29 -5.69
N ASP A 56 -2.19 -6.05 -6.03
CA ASP A 56 -2.25 -7.50 -5.85
C ASP A 56 -1.52 -8.22 -7.00
N TYR A 57 -0.18 -8.10 -7.03
CA TYR A 57 0.66 -8.81 -7.99
C TYR A 57 1.29 -10.07 -7.40
N GLY A 58 1.29 -10.23 -6.07
CA GLY A 58 1.94 -11.34 -5.36
C GLY A 58 3.47 -11.30 -5.44
N ILE A 59 4.07 -10.16 -5.81
CA ILE A 59 5.51 -10.01 -6.01
C ILE A 59 6.14 -9.36 -4.77
N MET A 60 7.27 -9.90 -4.30
CA MET A 60 8.07 -9.30 -3.21
C MET A 60 8.83 -8.08 -3.74
N SER A 61 8.09 -7.00 -3.93
CA SER A 61 8.55 -5.75 -4.51
C SER A 61 7.79 -4.56 -3.93
N ALA A 62 8.46 -3.42 -3.88
CA ALA A 62 7.84 -2.15 -3.53
C ALA A 62 8.42 -1.02 -4.38
N SER A 63 7.57 -0.09 -4.79
CA SER A 63 7.99 1.18 -5.37
C SER A 63 7.81 2.29 -4.35
N PHE A 64 8.71 3.27 -4.39
CA PHE A 64 8.69 4.43 -3.52
C PHE A 64 8.74 5.69 -4.38
N TYR A 65 7.82 6.59 -4.14
CA TYR A 65 7.69 7.86 -4.84
C TYR A 65 7.87 9.02 -3.85
N ASP A 66 8.82 9.87 -4.13
CA ASP A 66 9.02 11.10 -3.37
C ASP A 66 8.35 12.28 -4.08
N ILE A 67 7.33 12.83 -3.46
CA ILE A 67 6.53 13.95 -4.01
C ILE A 67 7.40 15.20 -4.20
N ALA A 68 8.32 15.44 -3.26
CA ALA A 68 9.15 16.65 -3.27
C ALA A 68 10.12 16.69 -4.47
N SER A 69 10.73 15.57 -4.82
CA SER A 69 11.64 15.47 -5.97
C SER A 69 10.95 15.04 -7.27
N GLY A 70 9.73 14.48 -7.19
CA GLY A 70 9.03 13.91 -8.34
C GLY A 70 9.64 12.60 -8.85
N LYS A 71 10.54 11.97 -8.09
CA LYS A 71 11.25 10.74 -8.48
C LYS A 71 10.62 9.50 -7.85
N ALA A 72 10.71 8.39 -8.55
CA ALA A 72 10.32 7.09 -8.02
C ALA A 72 11.38 6.03 -8.30
N ILE A 73 11.49 5.09 -7.35
CA ILE A 73 12.29 3.87 -7.52
C ILE A 73 11.42 2.65 -7.23
N ARG A 74 11.71 1.55 -7.92
CA ARG A 74 11.15 0.23 -7.63
C ARG A 74 12.26 -0.69 -7.14
N ILE A 75 12.06 -1.33 -6.00
CA ILE A 75 12.97 -2.27 -5.38
C ILE A 75 12.28 -3.64 -5.40
N SER A 76 12.90 -4.62 -6.05
CA SER A 76 12.39 -5.99 -6.11
C SER A 76 13.42 -6.99 -5.61
N GLN A 77 12.97 -8.02 -4.92
CA GLN A 77 13.83 -9.10 -4.47
C GLN A 77 14.37 -9.88 -5.68
N ARG A 78 15.67 -10.18 -5.68
CA ARG A 78 16.28 -11.05 -6.70
C ARG A 78 15.78 -12.49 -6.52
N GLN A 79 15.69 -13.22 -7.63
CA GLN A 79 15.18 -14.60 -7.62
C GLN A 79 16.14 -15.59 -6.92
N ASP A 80 17.42 -15.26 -6.90
CA ASP A 80 18.52 -16.09 -6.38
C ASP A 80 18.85 -15.80 -4.91
N VAL A 81 18.05 -14.95 -4.22
CA VAL A 81 18.21 -14.68 -2.78
C VAL A 81 18.02 -15.97 -1.99
N PRO A 82 19.03 -16.40 -1.22
CA PRO A 82 18.97 -17.64 -0.47
C PRO A 82 17.93 -17.56 0.65
N ARG A 83 17.36 -18.71 1.00
CA ARG A 83 16.48 -18.82 2.16
C ARG A 83 17.31 -19.00 3.42
N CYS A 84 16.98 -18.26 4.47
CA CYS A 84 17.57 -18.48 5.78
C CYS A 84 17.24 -19.90 6.25
N PRO A 85 18.26 -20.72 6.62
CA PRO A 85 18.04 -22.04 7.14
C PRO A 85 17.17 -22.02 8.40
N LYS A 86 16.40 -23.09 8.59
CA LYS A 86 15.52 -23.20 9.76
C LYS A 86 16.33 -23.27 11.05
N GLY A 87 16.05 -22.36 11.97
CA GLY A 87 16.70 -22.27 13.28
C GLY A 87 17.90 -21.32 13.34
N GLU A 88 18.30 -20.74 12.23
CA GLU A 88 19.31 -19.68 12.22
C GLU A 88 18.69 -18.30 12.50
N ASP A 89 19.53 -17.39 12.99
CA ASP A 89 19.15 -15.99 13.17
C ASP A 89 18.98 -15.30 11.82
N VAL A 90 17.74 -14.94 11.49
CA VAL A 90 17.38 -14.31 10.22
C VAL A 90 18.09 -12.98 10.00
N VAL A 91 18.34 -12.21 11.07
CA VAL A 91 19.02 -10.92 10.97
C VAL A 91 20.49 -11.13 10.64
N ALA A 92 21.16 -11.97 11.41
CA ALA A 92 22.57 -12.33 11.19
C ALA A 92 22.77 -12.94 9.79
N PHE A 93 21.85 -13.81 9.35
CA PHE A 93 21.92 -14.43 8.04
C PHE A 93 21.85 -13.38 6.91
N PHE A 94 20.83 -12.52 6.90
CA PHE A 94 20.69 -11.54 5.81
C PHE A 94 21.69 -10.40 5.88
N ASN A 95 22.31 -10.12 7.02
CA ASN A 95 23.37 -9.12 7.15
C ASN A 95 24.68 -9.53 6.46
N GLN A 96 24.82 -10.77 6.03
CA GLN A 96 25.95 -11.25 5.25
C GLN A 96 25.91 -10.79 3.78
N PHE A 97 24.76 -10.35 3.30
CA PHE A 97 24.52 -9.94 1.91
C PHE A 97 24.42 -8.43 1.80
N SER A 98 25.01 -7.86 0.78
CA SER A 98 24.80 -6.48 0.37
C SER A 98 23.38 -6.26 -0.20
N ASP A 99 22.93 -5.02 -0.29
CA ASP A 99 21.63 -4.73 -0.92
C ASP A 99 21.64 -5.04 -2.41
N ALA A 100 22.77 -4.89 -3.10
CA ALA A 100 22.94 -5.26 -4.51
C ALA A 100 22.82 -6.77 -4.77
N GLU A 101 23.16 -7.61 -3.79
CA GLU A 101 23.00 -9.07 -3.86
C GLU A 101 21.55 -9.50 -3.57
N LEU A 102 20.78 -8.69 -2.83
CA LEU A 102 19.41 -8.99 -2.46
C LEU A 102 18.37 -8.40 -3.41
N PHE A 103 18.68 -7.25 -4.03
CA PHE A 103 17.67 -6.46 -4.75
C PHE A 103 18.11 -6.03 -6.14
N HIS A 104 17.11 -5.91 -7.01
CA HIS A 104 17.17 -5.04 -8.16
C HIS A 104 16.53 -3.70 -7.78
N VAL A 105 17.19 -2.59 -8.14
CA VAL A 105 16.67 -1.24 -7.94
C VAL A 105 16.64 -0.53 -9.28
N HIS A 106 15.47 0.00 -9.64
CA HIS A 106 15.26 0.73 -10.89
C HIS A 106 14.58 2.06 -10.62
N GLU A 107 15.01 3.11 -11.29
CA GLU A 107 14.17 4.30 -11.44
C GLU A 107 12.95 3.94 -12.29
N VAL A 108 11.78 4.43 -11.90
CA VAL A 108 10.52 4.13 -12.57
C VAL A 108 9.67 5.39 -12.71
N GLU A 109 8.78 5.38 -13.68
CA GLU A 109 7.72 6.38 -13.82
C GLU A 109 6.40 5.77 -13.36
N LEU A 110 5.49 6.60 -12.86
CA LEU A 110 4.17 6.19 -12.36
C LEU A 110 3.08 6.89 -13.20
N PRO A 111 2.86 6.48 -14.46
CA PRO A 111 2.00 7.20 -15.39
C PRO A 111 0.52 7.23 -14.95
N ASP A 112 0.08 6.22 -14.22
CA ASP A 112 -1.30 6.11 -13.73
C ASP A 112 -1.50 6.76 -12.34
N PHE A 113 -0.43 7.36 -11.76
CA PHE A 113 -0.52 8.02 -10.48
C PHE A 113 -1.13 9.41 -10.64
N MET A 114 -2.35 9.56 -10.18
CA MET A 114 -3.15 10.77 -10.38
C MET A 114 -3.10 11.69 -9.16
N GLU A 115 -3.35 12.98 -9.37
CA GLU A 115 -3.37 13.98 -8.31
C GLU A 115 -4.30 13.61 -7.14
N TYR A 116 -5.44 12.96 -7.40
CA TYR A 116 -6.36 12.48 -6.34
C TYR A 116 -5.80 11.32 -5.51
N ASP A 117 -4.72 10.67 -5.92
CA ASP A 117 -4.02 9.63 -5.15
C ASP A 117 -3.03 10.19 -4.13
N LEU A 118 -2.69 11.46 -4.23
CA LEU A 118 -1.84 12.15 -3.27
C LEU A 118 -2.45 12.12 -1.86
N PRO A 119 -1.60 12.11 -0.81
CA PRO A 119 -2.03 12.24 0.58
C PRO A 119 -2.88 13.51 0.81
N GLY A 120 -3.80 13.45 1.75
CA GLY A 120 -4.63 14.60 2.09
C GLY A 120 -6.06 14.23 2.50
N LYS A 121 -6.88 15.26 2.68
CA LYS A 121 -8.32 15.09 2.97
C LYS A 121 -9.03 14.53 1.73
N PRO A 122 -10.17 13.82 1.91
CA PRO A 122 -10.99 13.40 0.78
C PRO A 122 -11.37 14.60 -0.09
N ARG A 123 -11.05 14.54 -1.38
CA ARG A 123 -11.22 15.68 -2.30
C ARG A 123 -12.63 15.74 -2.90
N LYS A 124 -13.25 14.60 -3.11
CA LYS A 124 -14.61 14.47 -3.63
C LYS A 124 -15.32 13.37 -2.84
N THR A 125 -16.39 13.73 -2.14
CA THR A 125 -17.28 12.76 -1.48
C THR A 125 -18.62 12.78 -2.20
N GLN A 126 -19.11 11.61 -2.60
CA GLN A 126 -20.39 11.40 -3.30
C GLN A 126 -21.24 10.44 -2.48
N ILE A 127 -22.53 10.46 -2.70
CA ILE A 127 -23.48 9.52 -2.07
C ILE A 127 -23.93 8.55 -3.14
N CYS A 128 -23.87 7.25 -2.82
CA CYS A 128 -24.43 6.21 -3.68
C CYS A 128 -25.96 6.30 -3.69
N GLU A 129 -26.57 6.44 -4.86
CA GLU A 129 -28.01 6.59 -4.97
C GLU A 129 -28.79 5.34 -4.59
N THR A 130 -28.18 4.16 -4.65
CA THR A 130 -28.85 2.91 -4.29
C THR A 130 -28.80 2.63 -2.79
N CYS A 131 -27.60 2.66 -2.16
CA CYS A 131 -27.42 2.27 -0.76
C CYS A 131 -27.25 3.44 0.21
N GLY A 132 -27.10 4.67 -0.27
CA GLY A 132 -26.89 5.86 0.58
C GLY A 132 -25.48 5.97 1.19
N GLU A 133 -24.58 5.01 0.93
CA GLU A 133 -23.22 5.04 1.47
C GLU A 133 -22.37 6.14 0.83
N ARG A 134 -21.43 6.67 1.61
CA ARG A 134 -20.49 7.69 1.15
C ARG A 134 -19.35 7.07 0.37
N VAL A 135 -19.11 7.56 -0.84
CA VAL A 135 -17.99 7.18 -1.70
C VAL A 135 -17.01 8.33 -1.77
N HIS A 136 -15.80 8.11 -1.28
CA HIS A 136 -14.77 9.14 -1.21
C HIS A 136 -13.84 9.12 -2.43
N ASP A 137 -13.14 10.24 -2.63
CA ASP A 137 -12.04 10.40 -3.58
C ASP A 137 -12.42 10.13 -5.04
N GLY A 138 -13.66 10.44 -5.40
CA GLY A 138 -14.13 10.28 -6.77
C GLY A 138 -14.22 8.82 -7.23
N ARG A 139 -14.25 7.85 -6.30
CA ARG A 139 -14.36 6.42 -6.63
C ARG A 139 -15.79 5.96 -6.92
N GLY A 140 -16.75 6.89 -7.01
CA GLY A 140 -18.10 6.62 -7.49
C GLY A 140 -18.10 6.29 -8.99
N VAL A 141 -18.96 5.37 -9.37
CA VAL A 141 -19.21 5.00 -10.76
C VAL A 141 -20.39 5.85 -11.25
N GLU A 142 -20.15 6.69 -12.25
CA GLU A 142 -21.19 7.54 -12.83
C GLU A 142 -21.86 6.79 -14.01
N LYS A 143 -23.19 6.63 -13.94
CA LYS A 143 -24.00 6.03 -15.00
C LYS A 143 -25.26 6.90 -15.21
N ASN A 144 -25.48 7.39 -16.41
CA ASN A 144 -26.66 8.19 -16.80
C ASN A 144 -26.90 9.41 -15.88
N GLY A 145 -25.83 10.07 -15.41
CA GLY A 145 -25.92 11.23 -14.51
C GLY A 145 -26.11 10.90 -13.03
N HIS A 146 -26.12 9.62 -12.68
CA HIS A 146 -26.27 9.11 -11.32
C HIS A 146 -24.97 8.52 -10.79
N VAL A 147 -24.75 8.56 -9.47
CA VAL A 147 -23.54 8.06 -8.82
C VAL A 147 -23.86 6.81 -8.02
N TYR A 148 -23.05 5.80 -8.22
CA TYR A 148 -23.14 4.50 -7.52
C TYR A 148 -21.80 4.16 -6.89
N CYS A 149 -21.81 3.47 -5.73
CA CYS A 149 -20.62 2.80 -5.26
C CYS A 149 -20.31 1.61 -6.20
N LYS A 150 -19.08 1.13 -6.20
CA LYS A 150 -18.65 0.01 -7.06
C LYS A 150 -19.55 -1.22 -6.92
N ARG A 151 -19.95 -1.57 -5.67
CA ARG A 151 -20.88 -2.66 -5.37
C ARG A 151 -22.23 -2.47 -6.10
N CYS A 152 -22.86 -1.32 -5.91
CA CYS A 152 -24.17 -1.04 -6.51
C CYS A 152 -24.09 -0.85 -8.04
N ALA A 153 -22.90 -0.52 -8.55
CA ALA A 153 -22.62 -0.46 -9.99
C ALA A 153 -22.45 -1.87 -10.61
N GLY A 154 -22.42 -2.93 -9.81
CA GLY A 154 -22.28 -4.32 -10.26
C GLY A 154 -20.85 -4.81 -10.40
N GLU A 155 -19.86 -4.10 -9.80
CA GLU A 155 -18.50 -4.62 -9.70
C GLU A 155 -18.44 -5.78 -8.70
N HIS A 156 -17.45 -6.68 -8.87
CA HIS A 156 -17.24 -7.80 -7.96
C HIS A 156 -16.98 -7.32 -6.54
N VAL A 157 -17.62 -7.94 -5.55
CA VAL A 157 -17.41 -7.73 -4.13
C VAL A 157 -17.01 -9.04 -3.45
N TYR A 158 -16.22 -8.94 -2.38
CA TYR A 158 -15.64 -10.08 -1.67
C TYR A 158 -16.60 -10.72 -0.65
N TYR A 159 -17.81 -10.20 -0.48
CA TYR A 159 -18.80 -10.68 0.49
C TYR A 159 -20.19 -10.80 -0.14
N VAL A 160 -21.06 -11.57 0.52
CA VAL A 160 -22.49 -11.59 0.28
C VAL A 160 -23.16 -10.95 1.49
N GLU A 161 -23.99 -9.94 1.25
CA GLU A 161 -24.66 -9.20 2.32
C GLU A 161 -25.75 -10.07 2.97
N GLY A 162 -25.68 -10.19 4.30
CA GLY A 162 -26.69 -10.85 5.12
C GLY A 162 -27.70 -9.86 5.71
N ALA A 163 -28.47 -10.29 6.68
CA ALA A 163 -29.38 -9.43 7.43
C ALA A 163 -28.59 -8.44 8.30
N GLU A 164 -29.12 -7.23 8.45
CA GLU A 164 -28.59 -6.25 9.40
C GLU A 164 -28.75 -6.76 10.84
N LEU A 165 -27.66 -6.68 11.62
CA LEU A 165 -27.66 -7.09 13.02
C LEU A 165 -28.24 -5.99 13.90
N THR A 166 -29.09 -6.38 14.87
CA THR A 166 -29.58 -5.47 15.90
C THR A 166 -28.49 -5.18 16.94
N ALA A 167 -28.66 -4.10 17.71
CA ALA A 167 -27.76 -3.76 18.79
C ALA A 167 -27.61 -4.88 19.83
N GLU A 168 -28.71 -5.62 20.10
CA GLU A 168 -28.72 -6.76 21.02
C GLU A 168 -27.89 -7.94 20.48
N GLN A 169 -28.02 -8.24 19.18
CA GLN A 169 -27.24 -9.29 18.52
C GLN A 169 -25.75 -8.93 18.49
N ILE A 170 -25.42 -7.66 18.23
CA ILE A 170 -24.01 -7.18 18.27
C ILE A 170 -23.45 -7.31 19.69
N ALA A 171 -24.21 -6.94 20.73
CA ALA A 171 -23.79 -7.02 22.12
C ALA A 171 -23.62 -8.46 22.62
N ALA A 172 -24.44 -9.41 22.11
CA ALA A 172 -24.34 -10.82 22.45
C ALA A 172 -23.09 -11.50 21.87
N GLY A 173 -22.55 -10.95 20.77
CA GLY A 173 -21.41 -11.53 20.06
C GLY A 173 -21.77 -12.87 19.38
N VAL A 174 -20.74 -13.52 18.84
CA VAL A 174 -20.82 -14.87 18.23
C VAL A 174 -20.16 -15.87 19.16
#